data_7712b59eafe67500efbb3e8afc2bf0e2
#
_entry.id   7712b59eafe67500efbb3e8afc2bf0e2
#
_cell.length_a   1.000
_cell.length_b   1.000
_cell.length_c   1.000
_cell.angle_alpha   90.00
_cell.angle_beta   90.00
_cell.angle_gamma   90.00
#
_symmetry.space_group_name_H-M   'P 1'
#
loop_
_entity.id
_entity.type
_entity.pdbx_description
1 polymer ?
#
loop_
_entity_poly.entity_id
_entity_poly.type
_entity_poly.pdbx_seq_one_letter_code
_entity_poly.pdbx_strand_id
1 'polypeptide(L)'
;MKILYFAWVRERVGKPEEEIEPPAGVRTIGDLVAWLKQRGEEYAYAFENANVIRAAIDRNHVKPDAQIAGAREIAFFPPMTGG
;
A
#
# COMPACT_ATOMS: atom_id res chain seq x y z
N MET A 1 11.25 3.27 -4.76
CA MET A 1 9.83 3.61 -4.71
C MET A 1 9.44 3.95 -3.28
N LYS A 2 8.78 5.06 -3.07
CA LYS A 2 8.34 5.48 -1.74
C LYS A 2 6.93 4.98 -1.47
N ILE A 3 6.71 4.39 -0.28
CA ILE A 3 5.38 4.01 0.17
C ILE A 3 4.98 4.93 1.30
N LEU A 4 3.77 5.49 1.22
CA LEU A 4 3.20 6.34 2.26
C LEU A 4 2.05 5.60 2.92
N TYR A 5 1.99 5.66 4.24
CA TYR A 5 0.92 5.04 5.01
C TYR A 5 0.15 6.12 5.75
N PHE A 6 -1.18 6.06 5.72
CA PHE A 6 -2.04 7.07 6.34
C PHE A 6 -3.02 6.46 7.33
N ALA A 7 -3.42 7.27 8.29
CA ALA A 7 -4.47 6.94 9.26
C ALA A 7 -4.16 5.61 9.97
N TRP A 8 -5.17 4.72 10.09
CA TRP A 8 -4.94 3.49 10.84
C TRP A 8 -4.00 2.51 10.13
N VAL A 9 -3.81 2.64 8.80
CA VAL A 9 -2.81 1.84 8.09
C VAL A 9 -1.42 2.20 8.63
N ARG A 10 -1.15 3.51 8.78
CA ARG A 10 0.12 3.98 9.34
C ARG A 10 0.32 3.49 10.77
N GLU A 11 -0.73 3.54 11.57
CA GLU A 11 -0.65 3.09 12.96
C GLU A 11 -0.31 1.61 13.06
N ARG A 12 -0.90 0.80 12.20
CA ARG A 12 -0.67 -0.64 12.21
C ARG A 12 0.72 -1.02 11.69
N VAL A 13 1.17 -0.36 10.61
CA VAL A 13 2.51 -0.60 10.06
C VAL A 13 3.58 -0.07 11.01
N GLY A 14 3.29 1.04 11.70
CA GLY A 14 4.21 1.61 12.68
C GLY A 14 5.16 2.64 12.13
N LYS A 15 4.94 3.08 10.90
CA LYS A 15 5.76 4.14 10.30
C LYS A 15 4.94 4.91 9.27
N PRO A 16 5.26 6.19 9.03
CA PRO A 16 4.49 7.01 8.07
C PRO A 16 4.87 6.75 6.63
N GLU A 17 6.11 6.36 6.37
CA GLU A 17 6.59 6.12 5.01
C GLU A 17 7.85 5.28 5.03
N GLU A 18 8.19 4.71 3.87
CA GLU A 18 9.44 3.98 3.73
C GLU A 18 9.79 3.84 2.25
N GLU A 19 11.08 3.65 1.98
CA GLU A 19 11.56 3.32 0.65
C GLU A 19 11.62 1.81 0.52
N ILE A 20 11.12 1.30 -0.61
CA ILE A 20 11.16 -0.14 -0.88
C ILE A 20 11.59 -0.39 -2.31
N GLU A 21 12.08 -1.61 -2.53
CA GLU A 21 12.38 -2.09 -3.87
C GLU A 21 11.76 -3.48 -4.02
N PRO A 22 10.48 -3.54 -4.42
CA PRO A 22 9.83 -4.84 -4.56
C PRO A 22 10.47 -5.64 -5.69
N PRO A 23 10.45 -6.98 -5.59
CA PRO A 23 11.02 -7.80 -6.65
C PRO A 23 10.23 -7.68 -7.94
N ALA A 24 10.85 -8.10 -9.05
CA ALA A 24 10.31 -7.93 -10.40
C ALA A 24 8.94 -8.58 -10.61
N GLY A 25 8.61 -9.60 -9.83
CA GLY A 25 7.31 -10.26 -9.92
C GLY A 25 6.15 -9.46 -9.34
N VAL A 26 6.45 -8.38 -8.62
CA VAL A 26 5.43 -7.50 -8.05
C VAL A 26 5.11 -6.44 -9.08
N ARG A 27 3.97 -6.57 -9.74
CA ARG A 27 3.62 -5.73 -10.90
C ARG A 27 2.43 -4.81 -10.67
N THR A 28 1.52 -5.18 -9.79
CA THR A 28 0.29 -4.43 -9.54
C THR A 28 0.20 -4.02 -8.08
N ILE A 29 -0.75 -3.14 -7.77
CA ILE A 29 -1.04 -2.77 -6.39
C ILE A 29 -1.37 -4.03 -5.55
N GLY A 30 -2.19 -4.94 -6.11
CA GLY A 30 -2.53 -6.18 -5.41
C GLY A 30 -1.30 -7.03 -5.11
N ASP A 31 -0.39 -7.15 -6.08
CA ASP A 31 0.85 -7.87 -5.88
C ASP A 31 1.70 -7.21 -4.79
N LEU A 32 1.74 -5.88 -4.80
CA LEU A 32 2.50 -5.12 -3.81
C LEU A 32 1.96 -5.35 -2.40
N VAL A 33 0.64 -5.33 -2.24
CA VAL A 33 0.01 -5.60 -0.94
C VAL A 33 0.36 -7.00 -0.47
N ALA A 34 0.26 -8.00 -1.36
CA ALA A 34 0.60 -9.38 -1.01
C ALA A 34 2.06 -9.50 -0.57
N TRP A 35 2.95 -8.81 -1.25
CA TRP A 35 4.37 -8.81 -0.89
C TRP A 35 4.61 -8.10 0.45
N LEU A 36 3.98 -6.96 0.66
CA LEU A 36 4.11 -6.23 1.92
C LEU A 36 3.66 -7.07 3.11
N LYS A 37 2.57 -7.81 2.97
CA LYS A 37 2.05 -8.66 4.04
C LYS A 37 3.05 -9.71 4.51
N GLN A 38 3.99 -10.09 3.66
CA GLN A 38 5.00 -11.08 3.98
C GLN A 38 6.23 -10.49 4.67
N ARG A 39 6.29 -9.18 4.81
CA ARG A 39 7.45 -8.50 5.40
C ARG A 39 7.45 -8.51 6.92
N GLY A 40 6.33 -8.81 7.54
CA GLY A 40 6.25 -8.86 8.99
C GLY A 40 4.81 -8.87 9.46
N GLU A 41 4.60 -9.16 10.74
CA GLU A 41 3.28 -9.23 11.33
C GLU A 41 2.55 -7.89 11.29
N GLU A 42 3.29 -6.79 11.43
CA GLU A 42 2.71 -5.45 11.37
C GLU A 42 2.09 -5.18 10.01
N TYR A 43 2.73 -5.66 8.94
CA TYR A 43 2.19 -5.51 7.59
C TYR A 43 1.01 -6.46 7.36
N ALA A 44 1.12 -7.68 7.82
CA ALA A 44 0.01 -8.64 7.72
C ALA A 44 -1.22 -8.09 8.44
N TYR A 45 -1.03 -7.49 9.61
CA TYR A 45 -2.11 -6.86 10.36
C TYR A 45 -2.68 -5.65 9.63
N ALA A 46 -1.81 -4.76 9.14
CA ALA A 46 -2.26 -3.55 8.46
C ALA A 46 -3.11 -3.87 7.24
N PHE A 47 -2.74 -4.91 6.50
CA PHE A 47 -3.40 -5.27 5.25
C PHE A 47 -4.28 -6.52 5.36
N GLU A 48 -4.66 -6.94 6.57
CA GLU A 48 -5.47 -8.14 6.74
C GLU A 48 -6.82 -8.03 6.01
N ASN A 49 -7.33 -6.83 5.87
CA ASN A 49 -8.57 -6.55 5.18
C ASN A 49 -8.27 -5.64 3.98
N ALA A 50 -7.46 -6.17 3.08
CA ALA A 50 -6.89 -5.37 1.99
C ALA A 50 -7.95 -4.74 1.08
N ASN A 51 -9.11 -5.37 0.92
CA ASN A 51 -10.14 -4.81 0.03
C ASN A 51 -10.77 -3.52 0.55
N VAL A 52 -10.58 -3.16 1.81
CA VAL A 52 -11.06 -1.87 2.31
C VAL A 52 -9.99 -0.79 2.22
N ILE A 53 -8.75 -1.16 1.93
CA ILE A 53 -7.66 -0.19 1.83
C ILE A 53 -7.60 0.35 0.40
N ARG A 54 -7.47 1.67 0.30
CA ARG A 54 -7.37 2.36 -0.98
C ARG A 54 -5.90 2.65 -1.29
N ALA A 55 -5.61 2.84 -2.59
CA ALA A 55 -4.25 3.14 -3.03
C ALA A 55 -4.26 4.29 -4.02
N ALA A 56 -3.17 5.06 -4.01
CA ALA A 56 -2.94 6.11 -4.99
C ALA A 56 -1.50 5.98 -5.49
N ILE A 57 -1.33 6.05 -6.82
CA ILE A 57 -0.01 6.07 -7.45
C ILE A 57 0.24 7.52 -7.86
N ASP A 58 1.34 8.09 -7.37
CA ASP A 58 1.72 9.47 -7.68
C ASP A 58 0.52 10.43 -7.53
N ARG A 59 -0.23 10.24 -6.41
CA ARG A 59 -1.39 11.05 -6.01
C ARG A 59 -2.66 10.81 -6.82
N ASN A 60 -2.67 9.77 -7.68
CA ASN A 60 -3.86 9.42 -8.44
C ASN A 60 -4.44 8.12 -7.88
N HIS A 61 -5.71 8.14 -7.51
CA HIS A 61 -6.40 6.95 -7.02
C HIS A 61 -6.42 5.87 -8.08
N VAL A 62 -6.13 4.64 -7.67
CA VAL A 62 -6.07 3.51 -8.59
C VAL A 62 -6.74 2.29 -7.97
N LYS A 63 -7.04 1.33 -8.82
CA LYS A 63 -7.62 0.05 -8.41
C LYS A 63 -6.50 -0.97 -8.17
N PRO A 64 -6.81 -2.10 -7.49
CA PRO A 64 -5.77 -3.11 -7.18
C PRO A 64 -5.06 -3.69 -8.40
N ASP A 65 -5.68 -3.65 -9.58
CA ASP A 65 -5.05 -4.17 -10.80
C ASP A 65 -4.13 -3.16 -11.49
N ALA A 66 -4.00 -1.96 -10.94
CA ALA A 66 -3.14 -0.94 -11.55
C ALA A 66 -1.68 -1.36 -11.50
N GLN A 67 -0.96 -1.11 -12.59
CA GLN A 67 0.46 -1.39 -12.70
C GLN A 67 1.27 -0.39 -11.89
N ILE A 68 2.28 -0.87 -11.19
CA ILE A 68 3.13 0.00 -10.37
C ILE A 68 4.43 0.40 -11.05
N ALA A 69 4.69 -0.09 -12.27
CA ALA A 69 5.90 0.25 -13.00
C ALA A 69 6.00 1.76 -13.21
N GLY A 70 7.15 2.32 -12.87
CA GLY A 70 7.39 3.75 -13.02
C GLY A 70 6.81 4.62 -11.89
N ALA A 71 6.13 4.04 -10.94
CA ALA A 71 5.58 4.81 -9.83
C ALA A 71 6.70 5.38 -8.95
N ARG A 72 6.57 6.65 -8.58
CA ARG A 72 7.52 7.29 -7.67
C ARG A 72 7.10 7.09 -6.23
N GLU A 73 5.79 7.19 -5.98
CA GLU A 73 5.25 6.93 -4.65
C GLU A 73 3.90 6.26 -4.74
N ILE A 74 3.62 5.42 -3.75
CA ILE A 74 2.33 4.76 -3.63
C ILE A 74 1.84 5.00 -2.22
N ALA A 75 0.62 5.51 -2.09
CA ALA A 75 0.00 5.79 -0.80
C ALA A 75 -1.06 4.74 -0.51
N PHE A 76 -1.10 4.28 0.72
CA PHE A 76 -2.17 3.40 1.21
C PHE A 76 -2.93 4.11 2.32
N PHE A 77 -4.24 4.09 2.24
CA PHE A 77 -5.11 4.79 3.18
C PHE A 77 -6.45 4.08 3.29
N PRO A 78 -7.13 4.24 4.43
CA PRO A 78 -8.46 3.65 4.58
C PRO A 78 -9.48 4.43 3.76
N PRO A 79 -10.65 3.84 3.50
CA PRO A 79 -11.68 4.56 2.78
C PRO A 79 -12.15 5.77 3.58
N MET A 80 -12.51 6.81 2.85
CA MET A 80 -13.13 7.98 3.45
C MET A 80 -14.51 7.57 3.93
N THR A 81 -14.73 7.65 5.21
CA THR A 81 -16.02 7.30 5.76
C THR A 81 -16.86 8.53 5.95
N GLY A 82 -18.04 8.45 5.43
CA GLY A 82 -19.10 9.23 5.88
C GLY A 82 -18.98 10.70 5.81
N GLY A 83 -18.14 11.01 5.21
CA GLY A 83 -18.13 12.37 5.05
C GLY A 83 -17.77 13.25 5.76
#